data_f4a40cfd7c84ea098812a0767ec22bb2
#
_entry.id   f4a40cfd7c84ea098812a0767ec22bb2
#
_cell.length_a   1.000
_cell.length_b   1.000
_cell.length_c   1.000
_cell.angle_alpha   90.00
_cell.angle_beta   90.00
_cell.angle_gamma   90.00
#
_symmetry.space_group_name_H-M   'P 1'
#
loop_
_entity.id
_entity.type
_entity.pdbx_description
1 polymer ?
#
loop_
_entity_poly.entity_id
_entity_poly.type
_entity_poly.pdbx_seq_one_letter_code
_entity_poly.pdbx_strand_id
1 'polypeptide(L)'
;MIEKRVRTWLLVVIGVAAFCGPALGHHSFADYYLESDTIEVEGEVLEFQFKNPHSWVHVMGQEPFGGRKPFAAEWASVSRLERDGITARTLRPGDVVRIWASPNRNPNDNRIRLKRIERRTDRWSWGQQRGENR
;
A
#
# COMPACT_ATOMS: atom_id res chain seq x y z
N MET A 1 24.13 32.21 -40.56
CA MET A 1 23.89 30.73 -40.37
C MET A 1 23.93 30.31 -38.91
N ILE A 2 24.81 30.83 -38.11
CA ILE A 2 24.93 30.50 -36.67
C ILE A 2 23.73 30.95 -35.87
N GLU A 3 23.25 32.17 -36.06
CA GLU A 3 22.08 32.73 -35.33
C GLU A 3 20.78 31.95 -35.54
N LYS A 4 20.55 31.45 -36.76
CA LYS A 4 19.35 30.62 -37.03
C LYS A 4 19.43 29.28 -36.30
N ARG A 5 20.62 28.65 -36.22
CA ARG A 5 20.83 27.41 -35.50
C ARG A 5 20.67 27.60 -34.00
N VAL A 6 21.25 28.66 -33.43
CA VAL A 6 21.11 28.95 -32.00
C VAL A 6 19.64 29.19 -31.63
N ARG A 7 18.89 29.93 -32.46
CA ARG A 7 17.46 30.17 -32.23
C ARG A 7 16.61 28.90 -32.30
N THR A 8 16.96 28.00 -33.23
CA THR A 8 16.27 26.70 -33.33
C THR A 8 16.55 25.83 -32.11
N TRP A 9 17.81 25.74 -31.64
CA TRP A 9 18.16 25.00 -30.44
C TRP A 9 17.51 25.57 -29.16
N LEU A 10 17.43 26.89 -29.08
CA LEU A 10 16.76 27.58 -27.96
C LEU A 10 15.25 27.22 -27.90
N LEU A 11 14.58 27.21 -29.06
CA LEU A 11 13.16 26.82 -29.14
C LEU A 11 12.93 25.34 -28.80
N VAL A 12 13.84 24.44 -29.18
CA VAL A 12 13.79 23.02 -28.84
C VAL A 12 13.98 22.82 -27.33
N VAL A 13 14.96 23.50 -26.72
CA VAL A 13 15.20 23.41 -25.27
C VAL A 13 14.01 23.95 -24.47
N ILE A 14 13.42 25.06 -24.88
CA ILE A 14 12.22 25.63 -24.23
C ILE A 14 11.02 24.69 -24.42
N GLY A 15 10.86 24.08 -25.59
CA GLY A 15 9.80 23.11 -25.85
C GLY A 15 9.90 21.86 -24.98
N VAL A 16 11.10 21.30 -24.80
CA VAL A 16 11.34 20.14 -23.93
C VAL A 16 11.14 20.49 -22.46
N ALA A 17 11.58 21.67 -22.01
CA ALA A 17 11.37 22.12 -20.64
C ALA A 17 9.89 22.33 -20.30
N ALA A 18 9.07 22.74 -21.27
CA ALA A 18 7.63 22.93 -21.08
C ALA A 18 6.85 21.61 -20.94
N PHE A 19 7.40 20.49 -21.44
CA PHE A 19 6.81 19.14 -21.28
C PHE A 19 7.29 18.39 -20.04
N CYS A 20 8.31 18.87 -19.34
CA CYS A 20 8.78 18.34 -18.05
C CYS A 20 7.98 18.95 -16.88
N GLY A 21 6.66 18.99 -16.97
CA GLY A 21 5.82 19.26 -15.81
C GLY A 21 6.01 18.17 -14.76
N PRO A 22 5.94 18.50 -13.45
CA PRO A 22 5.97 17.46 -12.42
C PRO A 22 4.83 16.48 -12.68
N ALA A 23 5.15 15.22 -12.94
CA ALA A 23 4.16 14.17 -13.00
C ALA A 23 3.62 13.98 -11.57
N LEU A 24 2.55 14.70 -11.22
CA LEU A 24 1.80 14.54 -9.97
C LEU A 24 1.02 13.23 -10.02
N GLY A 25 1.74 12.12 -10.14
CA GLY A 25 1.18 10.76 -10.15
C GLY A 25 1.16 10.09 -8.78
N HIS A 26 1.46 10.82 -7.71
CA HIS A 26 1.32 10.29 -6.36
C HIS A 26 -0.09 10.59 -5.84
N HIS A 27 -1.00 9.66 -6.06
CA HIS A 27 -2.21 9.60 -5.24
C HIS A 27 -1.74 9.41 -3.80
N SER A 28 -1.90 10.45 -2.97
CA SER A 28 -1.56 10.40 -1.55
C SER A 28 -2.47 9.35 -0.90
N PHE A 29 -1.90 8.42 -0.14
CA PHE A 29 -2.71 7.50 0.68
C PHE A 29 -3.64 8.26 1.62
N ALA A 30 -3.24 9.46 2.04
CA ALA A 30 -4.05 10.36 2.85
C ALA A 30 -5.37 10.79 2.18
N ASP A 31 -5.49 10.71 0.85
CA ASP A 31 -6.74 11.01 0.15
C ASP A 31 -7.80 9.92 0.39
N TYR A 32 -7.37 8.69 0.64
CA TYR A 32 -8.24 7.53 0.80
C TYR A 32 -8.31 7.01 2.23
N TYR A 33 -7.23 7.16 3.02
CA TYR A 33 -7.10 6.56 4.34
C TYR A 33 -6.87 7.60 5.44
N LEU A 34 -7.38 7.32 6.63
CA LEU A 34 -7.09 8.07 7.85
C LEU A 34 -5.75 7.58 8.42
N GLU A 35 -4.64 8.14 7.93
CA GLU A 35 -3.29 7.64 8.23
C GLU A 35 -2.89 7.77 9.70
N SER A 36 -3.46 8.77 10.42
CA SER A 36 -3.27 8.95 11.87
C SER A 36 -3.93 7.82 12.69
N ASP A 37 -4.98 7.23 12.15
CA ASP A 37 -5.80 6.24 12.85
C ASP A 37 -5.27 4.83 12.59
N THR A 38 -5.51 3.95 13.56
CA THR A 38 -5.16 2.55 13.41
C THR A 38 -6.27 1.69 13.97
N ILE A 39 -6.79 0.81 13.12
CA ILE A 39 -7.70 -0.26 13.50
C ILE A 39 -6.96 -1.59 13.50
N GLU A 40 -7.45 -2.53 14.28
CA GLU A 40 -6.98 -3.90 14.31
C GLU A 40 -8.06 -4.82 13.72
N VAL A 41 -7.64 -5.67 12.78
CA VAL A 41 -8.50 -6.67 12.14
C VAL A 41 -7.85 -8.04 12.32
N GLU A 42 -8.52 -8.96 12.99
CA GLU A 42 -8.13 -10.36 13.03
C GLU A 42 -9.01 -11.14 12.07
N GLY A 43 -8.41 -11.97 11.22
CA GLY A 43 -9.18 -12.70 10.20
C GLY A 43 -8.37 -13.76 9.48
N GLU A 44 -9.08 -14.51 8.66
CA GLU A 44 -8.51 -15.54 7.80
C GLU A 44 -8.21 -14.97 6.42
N VAL A 45 -7.01 -15.22 5.91
CA VAL A 45 -6.60 -14.83 4.55
C VAL A 45 -7.45 -15.60 3.54
N LEU A 46 -8.12 -14.86 2.68
CA LEU A 46 -8.86 -15.38 1.53
C LEU A 46 -7.98 -15.45 0.29
N GLU A 47 -7.17 -14.41 0.09
CA GLU A 47 -6.28 -14.26 -1.06
C GLU A 47 -5.14 -13.31 -0.74
N PHE A 48 -3.94 -13.61 -1.26
CA PHE A 48 -2.83 -12.68 -1.29
C PHE A 48 -2.46 -12.35 -2.75
N GLN A 49 -2.79 -11.15 -3.18
CA GLN A 49 -2.47 -10.64 -4.51
C GLN A 49 -1.10 -9.96 -4.47
N PHE A 50 -0.06 -10.68 -4.85
CA PHE A 50 1.30 -10.16 -4.94
C PHE A 50 1.53 -9.53 -6.31
N LYS A 51 1.22 -8.23 -6.44
CA LYS A 51 1.20 -7.49 -7.71
C LYS A 51 1.58 -6.03 -7.58
N ASN A 52 1.94 -5.39 -8.69
CA ASN A 52 2.12 -3.95 -8.80
C ASN A 52 0.82 -3.26 -9.26
N PRO A 53 0.63 -1.96 -8.95
CA PRO A 53 1.52 -1.08 -8.17
C PRO A 53 1.50 -1.39 -6.66
N HIS A 54 0.45 -2.00 -6.14
CA HIS A 54 0.31 -2.39 -4.74
C HIS A 54 -0.19 -3.83 -4.63
N SER A 55 0.38 -4.56 -3.68
CA SER A 55 -0.09 -5.88 -3.28
C SER A 55 -1.30 -5.75 -2.34
N TRP A 56 -2.15 -6.76 -2.30
CA TRP A 56 -3.38 -6.76 -1.49
C TRP A 56 -3.52 -8.06 -0.71
N VAL A 57 -3.90 -7.94 0.56
CA VAL A 57 -4.28 -9.07 1.39
C VAL A 57 -5.79 -8.99 1.64
N HIS A 58 -6.53 -9.94 1.09
CA HIS A 58 -7.96 -10.08 1.32
C HIS A 58 -8.18 -11.01 2.51
N VAL A 59 -8.90 -10.54 3.52
CA VAL A 59 -9.19 -11.31 4.73
C VAL A 59 -10.67 -11.30 5.06
N MET A 60 -11.17 -12.40 5.62
CA MET A 60 -12.46 -12.44 6.28
C MET A 60 -12.27 -12.10 7.75
N GLY A 61 -12.41 -10.81 8.07
CA GLY A 61 -12.18 -10.28 9.41
C GLY A 61 -13.39 -10.36 10.32
N GLN A 62 -13.11 -10.41 11.62
CA GLN A 62 -14.15 -10.34 12.65
C GLN A 62 -14.53 -8.89 12.95
N GLU A 63 -15.81 -8.64 13.19
CA GLU A 63 -16.33 -7.34 13.63
C GLU A 63 -16.42 -7.29 15.17
N PRO A 64 -16.25 -6.09 15.77
CA PRO A 64 -16.25 -5.93 17.24
C PRO A 64 -17.53 -6.40 17.93
N PHE A 65 -18.67 -6.33 17.24
CA PHE A 65 -19.99 -6.67 17.79
C PHE A 65 -20.55 -8.02 17.30
N GLY A 66 -19.66 -8.87 16.77
CA GLY A 66 -20.02 -10.16 16.19
C GLY A 66 -20.37 -10.05 14.71
N GLY A 67 -20.08 -11.11 13.99
CA GLY A 67 -20.17 -11.13 12.53
C GLY A 67 -18.78 -11.12 11.88
N ARG A 68 -18.77 -11.37 10.59
CA ARG A 68 -17.56 -11.38 9.76
C ARG A 68 -17.80 -10.60 8.49
N LYS A 69 -16.82 -9.83 8.07
CA LYS A 69 -16.88 -9.13 6.78
C LYS A 69 -15.53 -9.18 6.05
N PRO A 70 -15.55 -9.10 4.71
CA PRO A 70 -14.32 -9.03 3.95
C PRO A 70 -13.65 -7.65 4.11
N PHE A 71 -12.33 -7.68 4.32
CA PHE A 71 -11.46 -6.51 4.23
C PHE A 71 -10.45 -6.71 3.11
N ALA A 72 -10.09 -5.64 2.42
CA ALA A 72 -9.01 -5.60 1.46
C ALA A 72 -7.91 -4.68 2.00
N ALA A 73 -6.82 -5.30 2.47
CA ALA A 73 -5.68 -4.58 3.03
C ALA A 73 -4.67 -4.26 1.92
N GLU A 74 -4.58 -2.97 1.57
CA GLU A 74 -3.59 -2.46 0.63
C GLU A 74 -2.21 -2.45 1.27
N TRP A 75 -1.27 -3.07 0.59
CA TRP A 75 0.11 -3.19 1.05
C TRP A 75 1.07 -2.43 0.13
N ALA A 76 2.35 -2.76 0.13
CA ALA A 76 3.36 -2.12 -0.67
C ALA A 76 3.49 -2.76 -2.07
N SER A 77 4.29 -2.14 -2.94
CA SER A 77 4.68 -2.70 -4.23
C SER A 77 5.49 -3.98 -4.08
N VAL A 78 5.48 -4.82 -5.11
CA VAL A 78 6.25 -6.07 -5.17
C VAL A 78 7.72 -5.84 -4.83
N SER A 79 8.36 -4.85 -5.47
CA SER A 79 9.78 -4.58 -5.26
C SER A 79 10.12 -4.14 -3.82
N ARG A 80 9.21 -3.48 -3.13
CA ARG A 80 9.39 -3.15 -1.72
C ARG A 80 9.29 -4.39 -0.85
N LEU A 81 8.26 -5.21 -1.07
CA LEU A 81 8.01 -6.42 -0.30
C LEU A 81 9.14 -7.45 -0.47
N GLU A 82 9.66 -7.62 -1.70
CA GLU A 82 10.79 -8.52 -1.97
C GLU A 82 12.05 -8.11 -1.20
N ARG A 83 12.34 -6.80 -1.09
CA ARG A 83 13.45 -6.31 -0.24
C ARG A 83 13.29 -6.67 1.23
N ASP A 84 12.05 -6.77 1.69
CA ASP A 84 11.71 -7.17 3.06
C ASP A 84 11.59 -8.69 3.20
N GLY A 85 11.95 -9.48 2.17
CA GLY A 85 11.92 -10.94 2.16
C GLY A 85 10.54 -11.55 1.95
N ILE A 86 9.55 -10.76 1.51
CA ILE A 86 8.18 -11.19 1.26
C ILE A 86 8.03 -11.62 -0.18
N THR A 87 7.41 -12.76 -0.40
CA THR A 87 7.15 -13.34 -1.72
C THR A 87 5.67 -13.68 -1.88
N ALA A 88 5.25 -14.01 -3.08
CA ALA A 88 3.89 -14.47 -3.36
C ALA A 88 3.44 -15.68 -2.50
N ARG A 89 4.38 -16.40 -1.88
CA ARG A 89 4.12 -17.58 -1.04
C ARG A 89 4.14 -17.28 0.45
N THR A 90 4.41 -16.03 0.85
CA THR A 90 4.52 -15.64 2.26
C THR A 90 3.20 -15.78 3.00
N LEU A 91 2.09 -15.42 2.36
CA LEU A 91 0.73 -15.61 2.89
C LEU A 91 -0.04 -16.56 1.98
N ARG A 92 -0.89 -17.39 2.58
CA ARG A 92 -1.71 -18.38 1.89
C ARG A 92 -3.16 -18.30 2.35
N PRO A 93 -4.13 -18.62 1.49
CA PRO A 93 -5.50 -18.81 1.94
C PRO A 93 -5.57 -19.77 3.14
N GLY A 94 -6.35 -19.39 4.15
CA GLY A 94 -6.46 -20.12 5.40
C GLY A 94 -5.49 -19.67 6.53
N ASP A 95 -4.48 -18.87 6.22
CA ASP A 95 -3.63 -18.28 7.27
C ASP A 95 -4.49 -17.35 8.15
N VAL A 96 -4.40 -17.50 9.46
CA VAL A 96 -5.01 -16.58 10.42
C VAL A 96 -4.02 -15.47 10.72
N VAL A 97 -4.43 -14.22 10.45
CA VAL A 97 -3.58 -13.05 10.59
C VAL A 97 -4.24 -11.99 11.46
N ARG A 98 -3.40 -11.17 12.09
CA ARG A 98 -3.77 -9.92 12.74
C ARG A 98 -3.15 -8.79 11.97
N ILE A 99 -3.96 -7.83 11.53
CA ILE A 99 -3.57 -6.69 10.71
C ILE A 99 -3.84 -5.41 11.49
N TRP A 100 -2.85 -4.53 11.57
CA TRP A 100 -3.00 -3.13 12.00
C TRP A 100 -2.96 -2.26 10.77
N ALA A 101 -3.99 -1.44 10.59
CA ALA A 101 -4.19 -0.70 9.35
C ALA A 101 -4.83 0.66 9.59
N SER A 102 -4.60 1.60 8.66
CA SER A 102 -5.40 2.82 8.57
C SER A 102 -6.76 2.50 7.95
N PRO A 103 -7.87 2.91 8.57
CA PRO A 103 -9.19 2.74 7.98
C PRO A 103 -9.39 3.66 6.77
N ASN A 104 -10.33 3.28 5.91
CA ASN A 104 -10.77 4.14 4.82
C ASN A 104 -11.49 5.38 5.36
N ARG A 105 -11.39 6.50 4.66
CA ARG A 105 -12.15 7.72 4.99
C ARG A 105 -13.67 7.53 4.81
N ASN A 106 -14.06 6.68 3.86
CA ASN A 106 -15.44 6.24 3.73
C ASN A 106 -15.68 5.04 4.66
N PRO A 107 -16.50 5.16 5.71
CA PRO A 107 -16.74 4.08 6.68
C PRO A 107 -17.44 2.86 6.08
N ASN A 108 -18.08 3.02 4.91
CA ASN A 108 -18.72 1.91 4.20
C ASN A 108 -17.76 1.15 3.27
N ASP A 109 -16.52 1.60 3.13
CA ASP A 109 -15.48 0.95 2.32
C ASP A 109 -14.58 0.11 3.23
N ASN A 110 -14.55 -1.18 2.99
CA ASN A 110 -13.72 -2.13 3.76
C ASN A 110 -12.26 -2.22 3.28
N ARG A 111 -11.83 -1.32 2.39
CA ARG A 111 -10.42 -1.17 2.07
C ARG A 111 -9.70 -0.49 3.23
N ILE A 112 -8.57 -1.05 3.62
CA ILE A 112 -7.73 -0.56 4.70
C ILE A 112 -6.27 -0.51 4.22
N ARG A 113 -5.46 0.40 4.77
CA ARG A 113 -4.03 0.46 4.44
C ARG A 113 -3.22 -0.28 5.49
N LEU A 114 -2.56 -1.35 5.08
CA LEU A 114 -1.76 -2.20 5.94
C LEU A 114 -0.52 -1.46 6.49
N LYS A 115 -0.39 -1.42 7.80
CA LYS A 115 0.77 -0.88 8.52
C LYS A 115 1.63 -1.98 9.12
N ARG A 116 0.99 -3.01 9.63
CA ARG A 116 1.61 -4.19 10.22
C ARG A 116 0.72 -5.40 10.02
N ILE A 117 1.34 -6.55 9.87
CA ILE A 117 0.66 -7.85 9.83
C ILE A 117 1.44 -8.86 10.66
N GLU A 118 0.72 -9.75 11.33
CA GLU A 118 1.26 -10.88 12.08
C GLU A 118 0.46 -12.12 11.74
N ARG A 119 1.14 -13.24 11.39
CA ARG A 119 0.50 -14.54 11.24
C ARG A 119 0.50 -15.26 12.60
N ARG A 120 -0.68 -15.71 13.01
CA ARG A 120 -0.89 -16.24 14.36
C ARG A 120 -0.21 -17.58 14.62
N THR A 121 -0.03 -18.41 13.59
CA THR A 121 0.48 -19.79 13.74
C THR A 121 1.95 -19.86 14.11
N ASP A 122 2.80 -19.00 13.52
CA ASP A 122 4.26 -19.02 13.70
C ASP A 122 4.82 -17.67 14.17
N ARG A 123 3.95 -16.69 14.43
CA ARG A 123 4.29 -15.31 14.83
C ARG A 123 5.16 -14.56 13.82
N TRP A 124 5.19 -15.03 12.57
CA TRP A 124 5.80 -14.24 11.51
C TRP A 124 5.11 -12.87 11.44
N SER A 125 5.89 -11.81 11.29
CA SER A 125 5.36 -10.47 11.25
C SER A 125 6.14 -9.57 10.30
N TRP A 126 5.45 -8.54 9.79
CA TRP A 126 6.03 -7.45 9.02
C TRP A 126 5.45 -6.12 9.50
N GLY A 127 6.27 -5.06 9.44
CA GLY A 127 5.90 -3.72 9.90
C GLY A 127 6.33 -3.47 11.35
N GLN A 128 6.45 -2.19 11.71
CA GLN A 128 6.93 -1.78 13.04
C GLN A 128 5.81 -1.85 14.09
N GLN A 129 6.16 -2.26 15.30
CA GLN A 129 5.32 -2.02 16.48
C GLN A 129 5.42 -0.53 16.85
N ARG A 130 4.28 0.12 17.04
CA ARG A 130 4.25 1.46 17.61
C ARG A 130 4.61 1.33 19.09
N GLY A 131 5.86 1.64 19.46
CA GLY A 131 6.28 1.63 20.87
C GLY A 131 7.63 1.01 21.19
N GLU A 132 8.40 0.53 20.21
CA GLU A 132 9.71 -0.07 20.46
C GLU A 132 10.85 0.90 20.05
N ASN A 133 10.78 2.13 20.57
CA ASN A 133 11.93 3.03 20.67
C ASN A 133 12.30 3.11 22.16
N ARG A 134 13.20 2.23 22.57
CA ARG A 134 14.07 2.44 23.73
C ARG A 134 15.51 2.52 23.27
#